data_25e4420af23bca5723b7ea8d12779b0c
#
_entry.id   25e4420af23bca5723b7ea8d12779b0c
#
_cell.length_a   1.000
_cell.length_b   1.000
_cell.length_c   1.000
_cell.angle_alpha   90.00
_cell.angle_beta   90.00
_cell.angle_gamma   90.00
#
_symmetry.space_group_name_H-M   'P 1'
#
loop_
_entity.id
_entity.type
_entity.pdbx_description
1 polymer ?
#
loop_
_entity_poly.entity_id
_entity_poly.type
_entity_poly.pdbx_seq_one_letter_code
_entity_poly.pdbx_strand_id
1 'polypeptide(L)'
;MCIRDSKQREKDHNWFLSQEWVGMALYADAFADDLKGVTEKLPYLQELGVNMVHVMPILRCPHGASDGGYAVSDFRKVDTRVGTLDDVRTLSSHMHKRDMLLALDVVVNHTSDEHEWAHRARQGDKEYQDYFYIFDNREVPDMFEQTMPEIFPETAPGNFTWDEVMNKWVMTVFNNYQWDLNYSNPAVFIEMIDIILFWANQGADIVRLDAVAFLWKKIGTNSQNLREAHLILQLLKDCCQVTAPGVLFIAEAIVAPVEITKYFGEDAVIAKECELAYNATFMALLWDAVATRNALLLKQGIKSLPNKLDRASWLNYVRCHDDIGLGFDDYDIEQAGYD
;
A
#
# COMPACT_ATOMS: atom_id res chain seq x y z
N MET A 1 -3.12 -9.89 17.85
CA MET A 1 -1.72 -10.37 18.06
C MET A 1 -1.65 -11.14 19.38
N CYS A 2 -1.01 -12.32 19.41
CA CYS A 2 -0.77 -13.03 20.67
C CYS A 2 0.24 -12.20 21.51
N ILE A 3 -0.08 -11.93 22.78
CA ILE A 3 0.78 -11.13 23.67
C ILE A 3 2.23 -11.71 23.78
N ARG A 4 2.37 -13.03 23.56
CA ARG A 4 3.68 -13.70 23.56
C ARG A 4 4.53 -13.29 22.34
N ASP A 5 3.93 -13.21 21.16
CA ASP A 5 4.63 -12.91 19.92
C ASP A 5 5.04 -11.44 19.86
N SER A 6 4.18 -10.52 20.34
CA SER A 6 4.53 -9.10 20.44
C SER A 6 5.75 -8.88 21.34
N LYS A 7 5.81 -9.54 22.50
CA LYS A 7 6.95 -9.43 23.42
C LYS A 7 8.26 -9.99 22.87
N GLN A 8 8.20 -10.97 21.97
CA GLN A 8 9.40 -11.48 21.30
C GLN A 8 9.88 -10.52 20.22
N ARG A 9 8.95 -9.97 19.42
CA ARG A 9 9.22 -8.97 18.38
C ARG A 9 9.70 -7.64 18.96
N GLU A 10 9.20 -7.25 20.13
CA GLU A 10 9.70 -6.09 20.88
C GLU A 10 11.17 -6.23 21.29
N LYS A 11 11.65 -7.46 21.49
CA LYS A 11 13.04 -7.74 21.87
C LYS A 11 13.98 -7.88 20.69
N ASP A 12 13.47 -8.41 19.58
CA ASP A 12 14.20 -8.59 18.34
C ASP A 12 13.53 -7.77 17.25
N HIS A 13 13.94 -6.51 17.10
CA HIS A 13 13.43 -5.61 16.07
C HIS A 13 13.78 -6.04 14.63
N ASN A 14 14.64 -7.02 14.46
CA ASN A 14 15.07 -7.54 13.17
C ASN A 14 14.45 -8.92 12.84
N TRP A 15 13.46 -9.37 13.59
CA TRP A 15 12.81 -10.67 13.43
C TRP A 15 12.32 -10.92 11.99
N PHE A 16 11.91 -9.89 11.28
CA PHE A 16 11.40 -9.96 9.90
C PHE A 16 12.50 -10.12 8.83
N LEU A 17 13.79 -9.96 9.19
CA LEU A 17 14.92 -10.14 8.27
C LEU A 17 15.27 -11.62 8.05
N SER A 18 14.58 -12.55 8.70
CA SER A 18 14.73 -13.98 8.46
C SER A 18 14.47 -14.31 6.98
N GLN A 19 15.27 -15.21 6.40
CA GLN A 19 15.08 -15.73 5.05
C GLN A 19 14.02 -16.84 5.00
N GLU A 20 13.36 -17.15 6.11
CA GLU A 20 12.35 -18.20 6.21
C GLU A 20 10.94 -17.74 5.79
N TRP A 21 10.77 -16.43 5.55
CA TRP A 21 9.47 -15.88 5.16
C TRP A 21 9.15 -16.17 3.70
N VAL A 22 8.08 -16.94 3.49
CA VAL A 22 7.49 -17.24 2.18
C VAL A 22 6.08 -16.66 2.13
N GLY A 23 5.90 -15.62 1.32
CA GLY A 23 4.64 -14.90 1.21
C GLY A 23 3.76 -15.40 0.08
N MET A 24 2.44 -15.33 0.27
CA MET A 24 1.44 -15.47 -0.78
C MET A 24 0.42 -14.35 -0.68
N ALA A 25 0.22 -13.60 -1.78
CA ALA A 25 -0.86 -12.65 -1.92
C ALA A 25 -2.08 -13.33 -2.56
N LEU A 26 -3.26 -13.07 -2.02
CA LEU A 26 -4.50 -13.66 -2.51
C LEU A 26 -5.71 -12.75 -2.25
N TYR A 27 -6.69 -12.79 -3.13
CA TYR A 27 -8.05 -12.33 -2.87
C TYR A 27 -8.83 -13.46 -2.18
N ALA A 28 -9.51 -13.16 -1.08
CA ALA A 28 -10.23 -14.17 -0.29
C ALA A 28 -11.31 -14.87 -1.10
N ASP A 29 -12.10 -14.10 -1.85
CA ASP A 29 -13.18 -14.59 -2.70
C ASP A 29 -12.67 -15.45 -3.88
N ALA A 30 -11.57 -15.04 -4.51
CA ALA A 30 -11.01 -15.78 -5.63
C ALA A 30 -10.28 -17.06 -5.20
N PHE A 31 -9.70 -17.08 -3.99
CA PHE A 31 -8.93 -18.21 -3.50
C PHE A 31 -9.77 -19.28 -2.79
N ALA A 32 -10.75 -18.85 -1.99
CA ALA A 32 -11.48 -19.73 -1.08
C ALA A 32 -12.90 -19.24 -0.74
N ASP A 33 -13.52 -18.49 -1.62
CA ASP A 33 -14.85 -17.90 -1.53
C ASP A 33 -14.98 -16.77 -0.48
N ASP A 34 -14.38 -16.91 0.70
CA ASP A 34 -14.42 -15.94 1.79
C ASP A 34 -13.27 -16.14 2.81
N LEU A 35 -13.24 -15.32 3.86
CA LEU A 35 -12.23 -15.41 4.93
C LEU A 35 -12.33 -16.72 5.75
N LYS A 36 -13.50 -17.34 5.82
CA LYS A 36 -13.65 -18.64 6.48
C LYS A 36 -12.99 -19.72 5.63
N GLY A 37 -13.23 -19.71 4.31
CA GLY A 37 -12.55 -20.60 3.38
C GLY A 37 -11.04 -20.41 3.40
N VAL A 38 -10.53 -19.17 3.47
CA VAL A 38 -9.08 -18.93 3.67
C VAL A 38 -8.59 -19.58 4.96
N THR A 39 -9.35 -19.44 6.05
CA THR A 39 -9.02 -20.07 7.34
C THR A 39 -8.94 -21.60 7.24
N GLU A 40 -9.86 -22.22 6.51
CA GLU A 40 -9.86 -23.67 6.25
C GLU A 40 -8.69 -24.12 5.38
N LYS A 41 -8.18 -23.24 4.51
CA LYS A 41 -7.03 -23.51 3.62
C LYS A 41 -5.66 -23.30 4.28
N LEU A 42 -5.59 -22.81 5.53
CA LEU A 42 -4.30 -22.59 6.22
C LEU A 42 -3.42 -23.86 6.29
N PRO A 43 -3.94 -25.09 6.53
CA PRO A 43 -3.12 -26.31 6.48
C PRO A 43 -2.49 -26.53 5.09
N TYR A 44 -3.22 -26.26 4.01
CA TYR A 44 -2.70 -26.37 2.64
C TYR A 44 -1.60 -25.34 2.38
N LEU A 45 -1.79 -24.07 2.81
CA LEU A 45 -0.77 -23.04 2.67
C LEU A 45 0.50 -23.40 3.46
N GLN A 46 0.34 -23.96 4.66
CA GLN A 46 1.46 -24.41 5.48
C GLN A 46 2.20 -25.59 4.82
N GLU A 47 1.50 -26.53 4.20
CA GLU A 47 2.10 -27.64 3.42
C GLU A 47 2.93 -27.12 2.23
N LEU A 48 2.49 -26.04 1.58
CA LEU A 48 3.25 -25.33 0.55
C LEU A 48 4.47 -24.58 1.08
N GLY A 49 4.64 -24.48 2.39
CA GLY A 49 5.71 -23.70 3.02
C GLY A 49 5.41 -22.21 3.15
N VAL A 50 4.15 -21.79 2.87
CA VAL A 50 3.72 -20.40 3.03
C VAL A 50 3.52 -20.09 4.51
N ASN A 51 4.17 -19.03 5.00
CA ASN A 51 4.09 -18.57 6.38
C ASN A 51 3.80 -17.06 6.53
N MET A 52 3.54 -16.38 5.40
CA MET A 52 3.03 -15.01 5.37
C MET A 52 1.91 -14.95 4.32
N VAL A 53 0.71 -14.56 4.72
CA VAL A 53 -0.43 -14.42 3.80
C VAL A 53 -0.83 -12.95 3.73
N HIS A 54 -0.74 -12.38 2.56
CA HIS A 54 -1.30 -11.08 2.25
C HIS A 54 -2.70 -11.28 1.69
N VAL A 55 -3.71 -11.00 2.51
CA VAL A 55 -5.11 -10.99 2.08
C VAL A 55 -5.42 -9.62 1.51
N MET A 56 -5.57 -9.56 0.19
CA MET A 56 -5.80 -8.32 -0.56
C MET A 56 -7.21 -7.79 -0.30
N PRO A 57 -7.49 -6.53 -0.64
CA PRO A 57 -8.35 -5.65 0.15
C PRO A 57 -9.61 -6.31 0.70
N ILE A 58 -9.71 -6.32 2.03
CA ILE A 58 -10.89 -6.81 2.76
C ILE A 58 -11.76 -5.67 3.29
N LEU A 59 -11.32 -4.42 3.12
CA LEU A 59 -12.03 -3.26 3.61
C LEU A 59 -13.32 -3.06 2.80
N ARG A 60 -14.34 -2.53 3.46
CA ARG A 60 -15.62 -2.27 2.82
C ARG A 60 -15.46 -1.30 1.66
N CYS A 61 -15.94 -1.70 0.49
CA CYS A 61 -15.93 -0.91 -0.73
C CYS A 61 -17.27 -0.98 -1.45
N PRO A 62 -17.55 -0.10 -2.43
CA PRO A 62 -18.75 -0.17 -3.25
C PRO A 62 -18.85 -1.49 -4.03
N HIS A 63 -20.08 -1.94 -4.28
CA HIS A 63 -20.31 -3.15 -5.10
C HIS A 63 -20.04 -2.92 -6.60
N GLY A 64 -19.99 -1.66 -7.02
CA GLY A 64 -19.73 -1.27 -8.41
C GLY A 64 -18.25 -0.96 -8.65
N ALA A 65 -17.96 0.32 -8.91
CA ALA A 65 -16.63 0.83 -9.12
C ALA A 65 -15.83 0.84 -7.80
N SER A 66 -14.97 -0.15 -7.61
CA SER A 66 -14.23 -0.33 -6.35
C SER A 66 -12.72 -0.47 -6.53
N ASP A 67 -12.24 -0.49 -7.78
CA ASP A 67 -10.82 -0.66 -8.08
C ASP A 67 -10.22 -1.88 -7.34
N GLY A 68 -10.83 -3.05 -7.52
CA GLY A 68 -10.37 -4.27 -6.82
C GLY A 68 -10.47 -4.23 -5.29
N GLY A 69 -11.24 -3.28 -4.72
CA GLY A 69 -11.39 -3.07 -3.29
C GLY A 69 -10.57 -1.90 -2.73
N TYR A 70 -9.80 -1.22 -3.59
CA TYR A 70 -8.98 -0.07 -3.16
C TYR A 70 -9.77 1.25 -3.06
N ALA A 71 -11.00 1.34 -3.59
CA ALA A 71 -11.91 2.45 -3.31
C ALA A 71 -12.68 2.19 -2.01
N VAL A 72 -12.07 2.51 -0.86
CA VAL A 72 -12.60 2.17 0.47
C VAL A 72 -13.76 3.08 0.86
N SER A 73 -14.92 2.50 1.18
CA SER A 73 -16.10 3.21 1.69
C SER A 73 -16.26 3.19 3.22
N ASP A 74 -15.55 2.28 3.92
CA ASP A 74 -15.46 2.27 5.38
C ASP A 74 -14.21 1.50 5.81
N PHE A 75 -13.25 2.21 6.38
CA PHE A 75 -11.95 1.65 6.79
C PHE A 75 -12.02 0.70 7.99
N ARG A 76 -13.08 0.73 8.78
CA ARG A 76 -13.20 -0.08 10.00
C ARG A 76 -14.19 -1.24 9.85
N LYS A 77 -14.69 -1.46 8.63
CA LYS A 77 -15.58 -2.58 8.30
C LYS A 77 -14.97 -3.49 7.25
N VAL A 78 -15.24 -4.77 7.40
CA VAL A 78 -14.94 -5.78 6.39
C VAL A 78 -16.00 -5.75 5.29
N ASP A 79 -15.62 -5.95 4.06
CA ASP A 79 -16.55 -6.12 2.97
C ASP A 79 -17.38 -7.38 3.17
N THR A 80 -18.69 -7.24 3.07
CA THR A 80 -19.63 -8.33 3.35
C THR A 80 -19.55 -9.50 2.37
N ARG A 81 -18.91 -9.28 1.21
CA ARG A 81 -18.66 -10.33 0.21
C ARG A 81 -17.58 -11.32 0.68
N VAL A 82 -16.63 -10.86 1.48
CA VAL A 82 -15.51 -11.69 1.94
C VAL A 82 -15.62 -12.11 3.40
N GLY A 83 -16.50 -11.49 4.20
CA GLY A 83 -16.73 -11.92 5.57
C GLY A 83 -17.04 -10.80 6.56
N THR A 84 -16.69 -11.06 7.82
CA THR A 84 -16.93 -10.18 8.96
C THR A 84 -15.66 -9.87 9.72
N LEU A 85 -15.70 -8.90 10.63
CA LEU A 85 -14.57 -8.59 11.50
C LEU A 85 -14.18 -9.79 12.41
N ASP A 86 -15.17 -10.60 12.82
CA ASP A 86 -14.91 -11.80 13.62
C ASP A 86 -14.23 -12.90 12.78
N ASP A 87 -14.49 -12.96 11.48
CA ASP A 87 -13.77 -13.86 10.57
C ASP A 87 -12.31 -13.45 10.42
N VAL A 88 -12.01 -12.15 10.34
CA VAL A 88 -10.61 -11.64 10.37
C VAL A 88 -9.90 -12.03 11.67
N ARG A 89 -10.53 -11.84 12.82
CA ARG A 89 -9.97 -12.22 14.12
C ARG A 89 -9.71 -13.72 14.21
N THR A 90 -10.63 -14.52 13.68
CA THR A 90 -10.52 -15.97 13.61
C THR A 90 -9.36 -16.39 12.73
N LEU A 91 -9.27 -15.84 11.52
CA LEU A 91 -8.17 -16.08 10.59
C LEU A 91 -6.83 -15.74 11.23
N SER A 92 -6.67 -14.52 11.76
CA SER A 92 -5.45 -14.07 12.46
C SER A 92 -5.08 -15.01 13.61
N SER A 93 -6.04 -15.37 14.46
CA SER A 93 -5.79 -16.32 15.57
C SER A 93 -5.32 -17.69 15.09
N HIS A 94 -5.88 -18.20 13.99
CA HIS A 94 -5.49 -19.49 13.42
C HIS A 94 -4.13 -19.44 12.74
N MET A 95 -3.79 -18.30 12.11
CA MET A 95 -2.47 -18.05 11.52
C MET A 95 -1.38 -17.98 12.60
N HIS A 96 -1.60 -17.19 13.65
CA HIS A 96 -0.63 -17.07 14.75
C HIS A 96 -0.37 -18.40 15.48
N LYS A 97 -1.36 -19.29 15.61
CA LYS A 97 -1.16 -20.65 16.14
C LYS A 97 -0.28 -21.54 15.25
N ARG A 98 -0.03 -21.13 14.01
CA ARG A 98 0.78 -21.83 13.00
C ARG A 98 2.08 -21.10 12.69
N ASP A 99 2.43 -20.07 13.48
CA ASP A 99 3.56 -19.18 13.24
C ASP A 99 3.52 -18.51 11.86
N MET A 100 2.30 -18.21 11.38
CA MET A 100 2.05 -17.49 10.12
C MET A 100 1.72 -16.03 10.37
N LEU A 101 2.12 -15.14 9.44
CA LEU A 101 1.89 -13.70 9.49
C LEU A 101 0.71 -13.31 8.60
N LEU A 102 -0.14 -12.42 9.11
CA LEU A 102 -1.22 -11.79 8.36
C LEU A 102 -0.81 -10.39 7.89
N ALA A 103 -0.79 -10.18 6.58
CA ALA A 103 -0.65 -8.86 5.96
C ALA A 103 -2.00 -8.39 5.42
N LEU A 104 -2.34 -7.12 5.67
CA LEU A 104 -3.57 -6.46 5.19
C LEU A 104 -3.23 -5.12 4.53
N ASP A 105 -4.03 -4.73 3.54
CA ASP A 105 -3.96 -3.41 2.91
C ASP A 105 -4.64 -2.33 3.76
N VAL A 106 -4.02 -1.15 3.82
CA VAL A 106 -4.67 0.09 4.23
C VAL A 106 -4.39 1.13 3.15
N VAL A 107 -5.45 1.58 2.49
CA VAL A 107 -5.38 2.63 1.47
C VAL A 107 -5.22 3.97 2.16
N VAL A 108 -4.04 4.59 2.03
CA VAL A 108 -3.73 5.81 2.77
C VAL A 108 -3.87 7.09 1.94
N ASN A 109 -3.89 7.00 0.61
CA ASN A 109 -3.95 8.18 -0.25
C ASN A 109 -5.37 8.71 -0.50
N HIS A 110 -6.38 7.85 -0.54
CA HIS A 110 -7.74 8.21 -1.00
C HIS A 110 -8.82 7.39 -0.32
N THR A 111 -10.06 7.82 -0.49
CA THR A 111 -11.27 7.05 -0.14
C THR A 111 -12.14 6.89 -1.38
N SER A 112 -13.11 5.96 -1.31
CA SER A 112 -14.25 6.02 -2.23
C SER A 112 -15.05 7.31 -2.02
N ASP A 113 -15.66 7.80 -3.07
CA ASP A 113 -16.64 8.89 -3.03
C ASP A 113 -17.97 8.48 -2.31
N GLU A 114 -18.13 7.17 -2.01
CA GLU A 114 -19.17 6.62 -1.15
C GLU A 114 -18.76 6.53 0.34
N HIS A 115 -17.58 7.00 0.71
CA HIS A 115 -17.15 7.04 2.11
C HIS A 115 -17.96 8.07 2.90
N GLU A 116 -18.22 7.80 4.18
CA GLU A 116 -18.97 8.72 5.06
C GLU A 116 -18.37 10.14 5.07
N TRP A 117 -17.05 10.28 4.98
CA TRP A 117 -16.38 11.58 4.90
C TRP A 117 -16.76 12.34 3.62
N ALA A 118 -16.82 11.64 2.48
CA ALA A 118 -17.23 12.22 1.21
C ALA A 118 -18.74 12.60 1.23
N HIS A 119 -19.57 11.77 1.83
CA HIS A 119 -21.01 12.10 2.01
C HIS A 119 -21.20 13.35 2.87
N ARG A 120 -20.48 13.49 3.98
CA ARG A 120 -20.55 14.68 4.82
C ARG A 120 -20.00 15.92 4.10
N ALA A 121 -18.92 15.79 3.35
CA ALA A 121 -18.40 16.88 2.51
C ALA A 121 -19.45 17.36 1.50
N ARG A 122 -20.14 16.44 0.83
CA ARG A 122 -21.27 16.74 -0.08
C ARG A 122 -22.43 17.44 0.60
N GLN A 123 -22.69 17.16 1.88
CA GLN A 123 -23.72 17.84 2.70
C GLN A 123 -23.29 19.24 3.14
N GLY A 124 -22.11 19.69 2.80
CA GLY A 124 -21.57 21.01 3.14
C GLY A 124 -20.87 21.10 4.49
N ASP A 125 -20.57 19.98 5.12
CA ASP A 125 -19.78 19.93 6.35
C ASP A 125 -18.34 20.36 6.07
N LYS A 126 -17.96 21.53 6.60
CA LYS A 126 -16.66 22.15 6.34
C LYS A 126 -15.50 21.32 6.88
N GLU A 127 -15.67 20.67 8.01
CA GLU A 127 -14.65 19.80 8.59
C GLU A 127 -14.28 18.68 7.60
N TYR A 128 -15.28 18.04 6.98
CA TYR A 128 -15.03 16.95 6.02
C TYR A 128 -14.72 17.44 4.61
N GLN A 129 -15.10 18.67 4.23
CA GLN A 129 -14.58 19.28 3.01
C GLN A 129 -13.07 19.47 3.09
N ASP A 130 -12.53 19.80 4.27
CA ASP A 130 -11.10 19.98 4.50
C ASP A 130 -10.31 18.65 4.55
N TYR A 131 -11.00 17.48 4.56
CA TYR A 131 -10.35 16.16 4.45
C TYR A 131 -9.88 15.86 3.02
N PHE A 132 -10.40 16.60 2.03
CA PHE A 132 -10.13 16.40 0.61
C PHE A 132 -9.63 17.67 -0.04
N TYR A 133 -9.05 17.54 -1.23
CA TYR A 133 -8.71 18.68 -2.07
C TYR A 133 -9.92 19.05 -2.92
N ILE A 134 -10.69 20.07 -2.51
CA ILE A 134 -11.95 20.52 -3.13
C ILE A 134 -11.82 21.99 -3.55
N PHE A 135 -12.23 22.29 -4.79
CA PHE A 135 -12.07 23.62 -5.40
C PHE A 135 -13.35 24.10 -6.07
N ASP A 136 -13.64 25.40 -5.98
CA ASP A 136 -14.84 26.01 -6.58
C ASP A 136 -14.75 26.14 -8.11
N ASN A 137 -13.55 26.16 -8.66
CA ASN A 137 -13.29 26.35 -10.09
C ASN A 137 -12.00 25.63 -10.52
N ARG A 138 -11.63 25.74 -11.82
CA ARG A 138 -10.46 25.10 -12.40
C ARG A 138 -9.13 25.83 -12.18
N GLU A 139 -9.12 27.03 -11.58
CA GLU A 139 -7.90 27.84 -11.46
C GLU A 139 -6.76 27.07 -10.77
N VAL A 140 -7.02 26.54 -9.57
CA VAL A 140 -6.01 25.76 -8.83
C VAL A 140 -5.84 24.33 -9.39
N PRO A 141 -6.90 23.58 -9.76
CA PRO A 141 -6.77 22.32 -10.48
C PRO A 141 -5.87 22.40 -11.72
N ASP A 142 -6.05 23.41 -12.58
CA ASP A 142 -5.24 23.58 -13.78
C ASP A 142 -3.74 23.84 -13.46
N MET A 143 -3.45 24.48 -12.32
CA MET A 143 -2.06 24.66 -11.86
C MET A 143 -1.41 23.33 -11.43
N PHE A 144 -2.17 22.43 -10.81
CA PHE A 144 -1.69 21.09 -10.48
C PHE A 144 -1.44 20.26 -11.74
N GLU A 145 -2.39 20.24 -12.68
CA GLU A 145 -2.31 19.42 -13.89
C GLU A 145 -1.20 19.84 -14.87
N GLN A 146 -0.60 21.03 -14.69
CA GLN A 146 0.61 21.41 -15.45
C GLN A 146 1.81 20.49 -15.19
N THR A 147 1.87 19.85 -14.04
CA THR A 147 3.05 19.07 -13.61
C THR A 147 2.71 17.68 -13.07
N MET A 148 1.46 17.43 -12.70
CA MET A 148 1.01 16.12 -12.24
C MET A 148 0.76 15.20 -13.44
N PRO A 149 1.36 14.00 -13.48
CA PRO A 149 1.03 13.00 -14.49
C PRO A 149 -0.37 12.42 -14.24
N GLU A 150 -1.01 11.98 -15.31
CA GLU A 150 -2.21 11.15 -15.23
C GLU A 150 -1.80 9.70 -14.98
N ILE A 151 -2.45 9.04 -14.01
CA ILE A 151 -2.15 7.65 -13.66
C ILE A 151 -2.90 6.69 -14.60
N PHE A 152 -4.16 6.98 -14.88
CA PHE A 152 -5.01 6.18 -15.77
C PHE A 152 -5.55 7.01 -16.93
N PRO A 153 -4.70 7.49 -17.87
CA PRO A 153 -5.12 8.44 -18.92
C PRO A 153 -6.19 7.88 -19.85
N GLU A 154 -6.29 6.57 -20.01
CA GLU A 154 -7.29 5.94 -20.90
C GLU A 154 -8.65 5.75 -20.23
N THR A 155 -8.70 5.52 -18.91
CA THR A 155 -9.93 5.15 -18.18
C THR A 155 -10.41 6.25 -17.25
N ALA A 156 -9.51 7.08 -16.73
CA ALA A 156 -9.79 8.19 -15.82
C ALA A 156 -8.88 9.39 -16.15
N PRO A 157 -9.09 10.07 -17.30
CA PRO A 157 -8.25 11.19 -17.71
C PRO A 157 -8.40 12.39 -16.77
N GLY A 158 -7.30 13.10 -16.55
CA GLY A 158 -7.19 14.23 -15.62
C GLY A 158 -6.94 13.78 -14.18
N ASN A 159 -6.77 14.77 -13.29
CA ASN A 159 -6.55 14.53 -11.87
C ASN A 159 -7.64 15.17 -11.00
N PHE A 160 -8.73 15.62 -11.62
CA PHE A 160 -9.84 16.27 -10.92
C PHE A 160 -11.19 15.88 -11.55
N THR A 161 -12.13 15.55 -10.70
CA THR A 161 -13.50 15.19 -11.08
C THR A 161 -14.48 16.26 -10.61
N TRP A 162 -15.44 16.63 -11.45
CA TRP A 162 -16.53 17.51 -11.06
C TRP A 162 -17.57 16.75 -10.25
N ASP A 163 -17.85 17.22 -9.04
CA ASP A 163 -18.93 16.70 -8.21
C ASP A 163 -20.20 17.54 -8.40
N GLU A 164 -21.23 16.96 -8.98
CA GLU A 164 -22.49 17.63 -9.31
C GLU A 164 -23.28 18.07 -8.06
N VAL A 165 -23.11 17.37 -6.93
CA VAL A 165 -23.83 17.66 -5.70
C VAL A 165 -23.28 18.93 -5.04
N MET A 166 -21.98 19.04 -4.97
CA MET A 166 -21.32 20.22 -4.39
C MET A 166 -21.16 21.37 -5.39
N ASN A 167 -21.26 21.10 -6.69
CA ASN A 167 -20.82 22.00 -7.76
C ASN A 167 -19.38 22.46 -7.54
N LYS A 168 -18.47 21.50 -7.37
CA LYS A 168 -17.04 21.70 -7.08
C LYS A 168 -16.18 20.66 -7.76
N TRP A 169 -14.91 20.99 -7.95
CA TRP A 169 -13.88 20.07 -8.41
C TRP A 169 -13.22 19.36 -7.23
N VAL A 170 -13.08 18.05 -7.31
CA VAL A 170 -12.41 17.22 -6.30
C VAL A 170 -11.19 16.58 -6.93
N MET A 171 -10.08 16.55 -6.23
CA MET A 171 -8.87 15.84 -6.68
C MET A 171 -9.10 14.33 -6.66
N THR A 172 -8.80 13.67 -7.78
CA THR A 172 -9.00 12.26 -8.02
C THR A 172 -7.85 11.74 -8.89
N VAL A 173 -6.68 11.53 -8.27
CA VAL A 173 -5.45 11.17 -8.99
C VAL A 173 -5.55 9.79 -9.65
N PHE A 174 -6.33 8.88 -9.09
CA PHE A 174 -6.57 7.54 -9.62
C PHE A 174 -7.87 7.50 -10.44
N ASN A 175 -8.92 6.94 -9.89
CA ASN A 175 -10.21 6.89 -10.55
C ASN A 175 -11.12 8.05 -10.08
N ASN A 176 -12.07 8.45 -10.90
CA ASN A 176 -12.99 9.55 -10.63
C ASN A 176 -13.85 9.37 -9.35
N TYR A 177 -13.98 8.14 -8.87
CA TYR A 177 -14.66 7.77 -7.63
C TYR A 177 -13.71 7.59 -6.44
N GLN A 178 -12.40 7.90 -6.58
CA GLN A 178 -11.38 7.82 -5.53
C GLN A 178 -10.92 9.25 -5.19
N TRP A 179 -11.39 9.79 -4.06
CA TRP A 179 -11.11 11.15 -3.63
C TRP A 179 -9.85 11.22 -2.81
N ASP A 180 -8.90 12.03 -3.24
CA ASP A 180 -7.59 12.19 -2.60
C ASP A 180 -7.68 12.90 -1.26
N LEU A 181 -7.06 12.30 -0.24
CA LEU A 181 -7.02 12.80 1.13
C LEU A 181 -6.01 13.93 1.30
N ASN A 182 -6.41 14.95 2.05
CA ASN A 182 -5.62 16.14 2.30
C ASN A 182 -4.80 16.01 3.60
N TYR A 183 -3.61 15.49 3.54
CA TYR A 183 -2.71 15.38 4.68
C TYR A 183 -2.14 16.72 5.20
N SER A 184 -2.40 17.85 4.54
CA SER A 184 -2.14 19.15 5.15
C SER A 184 -3.10 19.44 6.31
N ASN A 185 -4.23 18.71 6.40
CA ASN A 185 -5.13 18.69 7.53
C ASN A 185 -4.70 17.60 8.53
N PRO A 186 -4.24 17.95 9.74
CA PRO A 186 -3.82 16.96 10.75
C PRO A 186 -4.90 15.97 11.16
N ALA A 187 -6.19 16.30 11.01
CA ALA A 187 -7.29 15.39 11.32
C ALA A 187 -7.26 14.13 10.43
N VAL A 188 -6.88 14.27 9.16
CA VAL A 188 -6.71 13.15 8.24
C VAL A 188 -5.62 12.18 8.74
N PHE A 189 -4.49 12.72 9.19
CA PHE A 189 -3.42 11.92 9.78
C PHE A 189 -3.90 11.16 11.04
N ILE A 190 -4.63 11.85 11.93
CA ILE A 190 -5.14 11.24 13.18
C ILE A 190 -6.11 10.10 12.86
N GLU A 191 -7.00 10.28 11.89
CA GLU A 191 -7.90 9.20 11.46
C GLU A 191 -7.13 8.02 10.87
N MET A 192 -6.12 8.28 10.01
CA MET A 192 -5.35 7.20 9.38
C MET A 192 -4.52 6.40 10.38
N ILE A 193 -3.87 7.04 11.35
CA ILE A 193 -3.15 6.29 12.38
C ILE A 193 -4.09 5.46 13.25
N ASP A 194 -5.27 5.97 13.59
CA ASP A 194 -6.28 5.21 14.34
C ASP A 194 -6.78 3.99 13.53
N ILE A 195 -6.97 4.14 12.21
CA ILE A 195 -7.31 3.04 11.31
C ILE A 195 -6.21 1.95 11.29
N ILE A 196 -4.95 2.35 11.15
CA ILE A 196 -3.81 1.42 11.17
C ILE A 196 -3.76 0.66 12.50
N LEU A 197 -3.89 1.37 13.61
CA LEU A 197 -3.90 0.77 14.96
C LEU A 197 -5.13 -0.11 15.19
N PHE A 198 -6.28 0.25 14.62
CA PHE A 198 -7.46 -0.59 14.64
C PHE A 198 -7.17 -1.96 13.99
N TRP A 199 -6.58 -1.99 12.79
CA TRP A 199 -6.25 -3.26 12.10
C TRP A 199 -5.13 -4.04 12.79
N ALA A 200 -4.13 -3.35 13.34
CA ALA A 200 -3.13 -3.97 14.21
C ALA A 200 -3.80 -4.69 15.40
N ASN A 201 -4.81 -4.06 16.01
CA ASN A 201 -5.57 -4.66 17.12
C ASN A 201 -6.49 -5.81 16.69
N GLN A 202 -6.87 -5.89 15.39
CA GLN A 202 -7.58 -7.06 14.85
C GLN A 202 -6.62 -8.23 14.53
N GLY A 203 -5.31 -8.02 14.62
CA GLY A 203 -4.30 -9.05 14.49
C GLY A 203 -3.52 -9.01 13.17
N ALA A 204 -3.55 -7.89 12.45
CA ALA A 204 -2.61 -7.66 11.36
C ALA A 204 -1.19 -7.56 11.91
N ASP A 205 -0.28 -8.35 11.34
CA ASP A 205 1.15 -8.32 11.64
C ASP A 205 1.88 -7.33 10.74
N ILE A 206 1.39 -7.19 9.52
CA ILE A 206 1.96 -6.36 8.49
C ILE A 206 0.83 -5.52 7.88
N VAL A 207 1.08 -4.23 7.72
CA VAL A 207 0.19 -3.31 7.02
C VAL A 207 0.87 -2.90 5.71
N ARG A 208 0.27 -3.27 4.57
CA ARG A 208 0.67 -2.74 3.28
C ARG A 208 -0.01 -1.38 3.11
N LEU A 209 0.80 -0.35 3.05
CA LEU A 209 0.34 1.02 2.83
C LEU A 209 0.25 1.27 1.33
N ASP A 210 -0.97 1.38 0.85
CA ASP A 210 -1.28 1.58 -0.57
C ASP A 210 -1.07 3.01 -1.00
N ALA A 211 -0.49 3.20 -2.19
CA ALA A 211 -0.31 4.50 -2.85
C ALA A 211 0.47 5.56 -2.02
N VAL A 212 1.47 5.13 -1.24
CA VAL A 212 2.23 6.03 -0.35
C VAL A 212 2.97 7.15 -1.06
N ALA A 213 3.30 6.96 -2.34
CA ALA A 213 3.98 7.97 -3.15
C ALA A 213 3.17 9.27 -3.29
N PHE A 214 1.85 9.19 -3.15
CA PHE A 214 0.92 10.27 -3.45
C PHE A 214 0.39 11.01 -2.22
N LEU A 215 0.87 10.73 -1.01
CA LEU A 215 0.33 11.30 0.24
C LEU A 215 0.36 12.83 0.32
N TRP A 216 1.26 13.49 -0.37
CA TRP A 216 1.38 14.94 -0.33
C TRP A 216 1.24 15.57 -1.71
N LYS A 217 0.42 16.61 -1.81
CA LYS A 217 0.13 17.34 -3.04
C LYS A 217 0.74 18.74 -2.99
N LYS A 218 1.45 19.13 -4.07
CA LYS A 218 2.11 20.43 -4.14
C LYS A 218 2.15 20.96 -5.56
N ILE A 219 1.56 22.13 -5.78
CA ILE A 219 1.58 22.83 -7.06
C ILE A 219 3.03 23.01 -7.56
N GLY A 220 3.24 22.80 -8.85
CA GLY A 220 4.55 22.94 -9.50
C GLY A 220 5.46 21.74 -9.29
N THR A 221 4.94 20.64 -8.77
CA THR A 221 5.62 19.33 -8.67
C THR A 221 4.74 18.26 -9.30
N ASN A 222 5.28 17.04 -9.44
CA ASN A 222 4.49 15.88 -9.86
C ASN A 222 3.59 15.31 -8.75
N SER A 223 3.66 15.86 -7.53
CA SER A 223 2.93 15.39 -6.33
C SER A 223 3.17 13.92 -6.00
N GLN A 224 4.38 13.42 -6.31
CA GLN A 224 4.80 12.04 -6.02
C GLN A 224 6.15 12.04 -5.31
N ASN A 225 6.32 11.12 -4.36
CA ASN A 225 7.57 10.89 -3.63
C ASN A 225 8.16 12.16 -2.98
N LEU A 226 7.28 13.08 -2.58
CA LEU A 226 7.71 14.33 -1.96
C LEU A 226 8.19 14.08 -0.52
N ARG A 227 9.11 14.92 -0.05
CA ARG A 227 9.66 14.84 1.30
C ARG A 227 8.57 14.80 2.38
N GLU A 228 7.49 15.53 2.18
CA GLU A 228 6.37 15.60 3.10
C GLU A 228 5.65 14.24 3.22
N ALA A 229 5.57 13.44 2.14
CA ALA A 229 5.03 12.08 2.19
C ALA A 229 5.89 11.17 3.07
N HIS A 230 7.22 11.24 2.95
CA HIS A 230 8.15 10.53 3.82
C HIS A 230 8.02 10.92 5.29
N LEU A 231 7.85 12.23 5.59
CA LEU A 231 7.61 12.70 6.96
C LEU A 231 6.31 12.16 7.57
N ILE A 232 5.25 12.03 6.76
CA ILE A 232 3.99 11.41 7.18
C ILE A 232 4.21 9.93 7.51
N LEU A 233 4.93 9.19 6.65
CA LEU A 233 5.24 7.78 6.89
C LEU A 233 6.07 7.58 8.15
N GLN A 234 7.09 8.42 8.38
CA GLN A 234 7.89 8.39 9.60
C GLN A 234 7.02 8.60 10.84
N LEU A 235 6.11 9.57 10.79
CA LEU A 235 5.22 9.86 11.91
C LEU A 235 4.22 8.72 12.16
N LEU A 236 3.66 8.11 11.10
CA LEU A 236 2.82 6.90 11.22
C LEU A 236 3.60 5.76 11.88
N LYS A 237 4.85 5.56 11.44
CA LYS A 237 5.73 4.53 12.00
C LYS A 237 6.08 4.80 13.46
N ASP A 238 6.42 6.02 13.82
CA ASP A 238 6.73 6.40 15.21
C ASP A 238 5.54 6.14 16.13
N CYS A 239 4.31 6.50 15.71
CA CYS A 239 3.09 6.20 16.46
C CYS A 239 2.88 4.69 16.65
N CYS A 240 3.08 3.90 15.58
CA CYS A 240 2.98 2.43 15.68
C CYS A 240 4.08 1.85 16.56
N GLN A 241 5.29 2.40 16.53
CA GLN A 241 6.40 1.91 17.35
C GLN A 241 6.14 2.07 18.85
N VAL A 242 5.38 3.10 19.23
CA VAL A 242 4.97 3.32 20.63
C VAL A 242 3.85 2.39 21.07
N THR A 243 2.87 2.12 20.17
CA THR A 243 1.61 1.47 20.54
C THR A 243 1.49 0.03 20.08
N ALA A 244 2.11 -0.32 18.94
CA ALA A 244 2.08 -1.63 18.29
C ALA A 244 3.44 -1.97 17.66
N PRO A 245 4.54 -2.05 18.46
CA PRO A 245 5.92 -2.13 17.96
C PRO A 245 6.23 -3.38 17.13
N GLY A 246 5.38 -4.40 17.19
CA GLY A 246 5.52 -5.62 16.39
C GLY A 246 4.90 -5.54 14.98
N VAL A 247 4.25 -4.44 14.63
CA VAL A 247 3.63 -4.26 13.31
C VAL A 247 4.65 -3.71 12.33
N LEU A 248 4.73 -4.33 11.15
CA LEU A 248 5.58 -3.90 10.05
C LEU A 248 4.78 -3.14 9.00
N PHE A 249 5.46 -2.26 8.27
CA PHE A 249 4.92 -1.60 7.10
C PHE A 249 5.57 -2.11 5.82
N ILE A 250 4.75 -2.34 4.80
CA ILE A 250 5.18 -2.51 3.41
C ILE A 250 4.81 -1.23 2.67
N ALA A 251 5.79 -0.56 2.08
CA ALA A 251 5.53 0.54 1.16
C ALA A 251 5.12 -0.01 -0.21
N GLU A 252 3.96 0.43 -0.69
CA GLU A 252 3.61 0.28 -2.09
C GLU A 252 3.96 1.57 -2.83
N ALA A 253 5.09 1.52 -3.52
CA ALA A 253 5.57 2.57 -4.41
C ALA A 253 6.31 1.92 -5.58
N ILE A 254 5.76 2.06 -6.78
CA ILE A 254 6.38 1.54 -8.00
C ILE A 254 7.27 2.64 -8.59
N VAL A 255 8.50 2.65 -8.14
CA VAL A 255 9.51 3.67 -8.48
C VAL A 255 10.85 3.00 -8.77
N ALA A 256 11.80 3.76 -9.34
CA ALA A 256 13.15 3.27 -9.58
C ALA A 256 13.81 2.77 -8.28
N PRO A 257 14.70 1.76 -8.33
CA PRO A 257 15.31 1.15 -7.14
C PRO A 257 16.00 2.14 -6.19
N VAL A 258 16.58 3.20 -6.72
CA VAL A 258 17.20 4.26 -5.91
C VAL A 258 16.15 5.06 -5.13
N GLU A 259 14.99 5.31 -5.72
CA GLU A 259 13.90 6.04 -5.08
C GLU A 259 13.18 5.17 -4.03
N ILE A 260 12.99 3.88 -4.31
CA ILE A 260 12.33 2.98 -3.34
C ILE A 260 13.14 2.85 -2.04
N THR A 261 14.45 2.97 -2.06
CA THR A 261 15.28 2.91 -0.84
C THR A 261 14.97 4.06 0.13
N LYS A 262 14.43 5.18 -0.34
CA LYS A 262 14.00 6.30 0.51
C LYS A 262 12.85 5.90 1.43
N TYR A 263 12.00 4.95 1.00
CA TYR A 263 10.89 4.43 1.82
C TYR A 263 11.33 3.55 2.98
N PHE A 264 12.60 3.18 3.05
CA PHE A 264 13.20 2.60 4.25
C PHE A 264 13.65 3.67 5.25
N GLY A 265 13.62 4.95 4.86
CA GLY A 265 14.15 6.09 5.58
C GLY A 265 15.58 6.45 5.17
N GLU A 266 15.90 7.71 5.30
CA GLU A 266 17.22 8.27 4.95
C GLU A 266 17.90 8.89 6.17
N ASP A 267 19.24 8.97 6.15
CA ASP A 267 20.06 9.63 7.17
C ASP A 267 19.77 9.16 8.60
N ALA A 268 19.38 10.08 9.48
CA ALA A 268 19.10 9.82 10.89
C ALA A 268 17.82 9.00 11.12
N VAL A 269 16.98 8.82 10.10
CA VAL A 269 15.68 8.14 10.17
C VAL A 269 15.69 6.79 9.45
N ILE A 270 16.85 6.25 9.11
CA ILE A 270 16.99 4.94 8.47
C ILE A 270 16.20 3.87 9.22
N ALA A 271 15.41 3.07 8.47
CA ALA A 271 14.48 2.05 8.97
C ALA A 271 13.37 2.58 9.90
N LYS A 272 12.99 3.85 9.73
CA LYS A 272 11.90 4.48 10.48
C LYS A 272 10.69 4.87 9.62
N GLU A 273 10.64 4.39 8.39
CA GLU A 273 9.46 4.52 7.53
C GLU A 273 8.79 3.17 7.34
N CYS A 274 9.28 2.38 6.40
CA CYS A 274 8.79 1.02 6.16
C CYS A 274 9.93 0.01 6.31
N GLU A 275 9.64 -1.14 6.85
CA GLU A 275 10.61 -2.23 6.96
C GLU A 275 10.75 -2.99 5.65
N LEU A 276 9.69 -3.02 4.86
CA LEU A 276 9.61 -3.78 3.62
C LEU A 276 9.16 -2.88 2.46
N ALA A 277 9.72 -3.12 1.29
CA ALA A 277 9.26 -2.49 0.04
C ALA A 277 9.36 -3.49 -1.12
N TYR A 278 8.45 -3.38 -2.07
CA TYR A 278 8.43 -4.26 -3.24
C TYR A 278 9.64 -4.06 -4.15
N ASN A 279 10.25 -5.15 -4.58
CA ASN A 279 11.32 -5.14 -5.57
C ASN A 279 10.73 -5.39 -6.98
N ALA A 280 10.05 -4.38 -7.52
CA ALA A 280 9.40 -4.47 -8.82
C ALA A 280 10.40 -4.67 -9.97
N THR A 281 11.56 -4.03 -9.88
CA THR A 281 12.64 -4.22 -10.86
C THR A 281 13.12 -5.67 -10.91
N PHE A 282 13.33 -6.30 -9.74
CA PHE A 282 13.72 -7.70 -9.69
C PHE A 282 12.66 -8.63 -10.26
N MET A 283 11.38 -8.35 -10.00
CA MET A 283 10.25 -9.07 -10.59
C MET A 283 10.27 -8.99 -12.12
N ALA A 284 10.42 -7.80 -12.69
CA ALA A 284 10.51 -7.59 -14.14
C ALA A 284 11.70 -8.34 -14.76
N LEU A 285 12.88 -8.26 -14.13
CA LEU A 285 14.09 -8.97 -14.55
C LEU A 285 13.93 -10.50 -14.53
N LEU A 286 13.19 -11.05 -13.56
CA LEU A 286 12.87 -12.49 -13.53
C LEU A 286 12.00 -12.89 -14.72
N TRP A 287 10.97 -12.10 -15.05
CA TRP A 287 10.09 -12.36 -16.18
C TRP A 287 10.84 -12.24 -17.52
N ASP A 288 11.70 -11.22 -17.68
CA ASP A 288 12.59 -11.12 -18.85
C ASP A 288 13.46 -12.37 -18.99
N ALA A 289 14.15 -12.77 -17.94
CA ALA A 289 15.05 -13.91 -17.96
C ALA A 289 14.32 -15.23 -18.34
N VAL A 290 13.08 -15.40 -17.89
CA VAL A 290 12.25 -16.55 -18.25
C VAL A 290 11.79 -16.48 -19.72
N ALA A 291 11.30 -15.31 -20.16
CA ALA A 291 10.77 -15.12 -21.51
C ALA A 291 11.87 -15.23 -22.57
N THR A 292 13.01 -14.59 -22.34
CA THR A 292 14.16 -14.58 -23.27
C THR A 292 15.04 -15.82 -23.15
N ARG A 293 14.91 -16.59 -22.06
CA ARG A 293 15.84 -17.69 -21.69
C ARG A 293 17.28 -17.23 -21.55
N ASN A 294 17.46 -15.97 -21.16
CA ASN A 294 18.74 -15.32 -20.99
C ASN A 294 18.77 -14.54 -19.67
N ALA A 295 19.76 -14.82 -18.82
CA ALA A 295 19.88 -14.19 -17.51
C ALA A 295 20.92 -13.05 -17.47
N LEU A 296 21.38 -12.54 -18.61
CA LEU A 296 22.39 -11.48 -18.64
C LEU A 296 21.86 -10.17 -18.05
N LEU A 297 20.65 -9.74 -18.45
CA LEU A 297 20.03 -8.53 -17.93
C LEU A 297 19.69 -8.68 -16.44
N LEU A 298 19.13 -9.81 -16.03
CA LEU A 298 18.88 -10.12 -14.61
C LEU A 298 20.18 -10.05 -13.79
N LYS A 299 21.26 -10.65 -14.29
CA LYS A 299 22.55 -10.63 -13.60
C LYS A 299 23.14 -9.23 -13.49
N GLN A 300 22.95 -8.41 -14.50
CA GLN A 300 23.41 -7.01 -14.50
C GLN A 300 22.53 -6.16 -13.55
N GLY A 301 21.20 -6.23 -13.67
CA GLY A 301 20.30 -5.45 -12.83
C GLY A 301 20.44 -5.78 -11.34
N ILE A 302 20.72 -7.05 -10.96
CA ILE A 302 21.01 -7.39 -9.56
C ILE A 302 22.26 -6.66 -9.05
N LYS A 303 23.29 -6.42 -9.87
CA LYS A 303 24.48 -5.69 -9.46
C LYS A 303 24.21 -4.19 -9.28
N SER A 304 23.26 -3.65 -10.02
CA SER A 304 22.86 -2.24 -9.98
C SER A 304 21.87 -1.94 -8.86
N LEU A 305 21.24 -2.98 -8.25
CA LEU A 305 20.35 -2.77 -7.12
C LEU A 305 21.11 -2.12 -5.95
N PRO A 306 20.51 -1.11 -5.31
CA PRO A 306 21.08 -0.50 -4.11
C PRO A 306 21.34 -1.53 -3.01
N ASN A 307 22.38 -1.32 -2.23
CA ASN A 307 22.64 -2.15 -1.06
C ASN A 307 21.47 -2.09 -0.09
N LYS A 308 21.11 -3.25 0.43
CA LYS A 308 20.09 -3.37 1.47
C LYS A 308 20.54 -2.63 2.74
N LEU A 309 19.63 -1.88 3.35
CA LEU A 309 19.82 -1.29 4.67
C LEU A 309 19.76 -2.36 5.77
N ASP A 310 20.46 -2.15 6.87
CA ASP A 310 20.61 -3.14 7.96
C ASP A 310 19.27 -3.53 8.62
N ARG A 311 18.30 -2.62 8.63
CA ARG A 311 16.99 -2.81 9.30
C ARG A 311 15.81 -2.76 8.35
N ALA A 312 16.03 -3.03 7.07
CA ALA A 312 15.00 -3.07 6.05
C ALA A 312 15.25 -4.24 5.10
N SER A 313 14.25 -4.66 4.37
CA SER A 313 14.39 -5.74 3.40
C SER A 313 13.53 -5.51 2.17
N TRP A 314 14.04 -5.99 1.04
CA TRP A 314 13.25 -6.10 -0.17
C TRP A 314 12.21 -7.21 -0.02
N LEU A 315 10.97 -6.93 -0.39
CA LEU A 315 9.99 -7.94 -0.65
C LEU A 315 10.14 -8.37 -2.12
N ASN A 316 10.92 -9.43 -2.33
CA ASN A 316 11.08 -10.01 -3.66
C ASN A 316 9.84 -10.82 -4.00
N TYR A 317 9.29 -10.64 -5.18
CA TYR A 317 8.08 -11.33 -5.61
C TYR A 317 8.15 -11.67 -7.11
N VAL A 318 7.33 -12.60 -7.54
CA VAL A 318 7.24 -13.00 -8.95
C VAL A 318 5.98 -12.46 -9.62
N ARG A 319 4.92 -12.23 -8.85
CA ARG A 319 3.64 -11.70 -9.30
C ARG A 319 2.83 -11.20 -8.10
N CYS A 320 2.07 -10.13 -8.28
CA CYS A 320 0.97 -9.68 -7.43
C CYS A 320 -0.28 -9.43 -8.29
N HIS A 321 -1.24 -8.66 -7.83
CA HIS A 321 -2.45 -8.30 -8.58
C HIS A 321 -2.20 -7.25 -9.67
N ASP A 322 -1.15 -6.43 -9.50
CA ASP A 322 -0.78 -5.38 -10.45
C ASP A 322 -0.21 -5.93 -11.75
N ASP A 323 -0.14 -5.09 -12.77
CA ASP A 323 0.51 -5.40 -14.04
C ASP A 323 2.01 -5.62 -13.87
N ILE A 324 2.59 -6.38 -14.78
CA ILE A 324 4.04 -6.54 -14.87
C ILE A 324 4.60 -5.33 -15.64
N GLY A 325 5.10 -4.35 -14.92
CA GLY A 325 5.84 -3.23 -15.52
C GLY A 325 7.22 -3.69 -15.99
N LEU A 326 7.40 -3.86 -17.29
CA LEU A 326 8.69 -4.23 -17.90
C LEU A 326 9.57 -2.98 -18.14
N GLY A 327 9.76 -2.17 -17.11
CA GLY A 327 10.70 -1.04 -17.13
C GLY A 327 12.09 -1.49 -16.70
N PHE A 328 13.08 -1.30 -17.57
CA PHE A 328 14.48 -1.61 -17.29
C PHE A 328 15.33 -0.33 -17.38
N ASP A 329 16.41 -0.29 -16.63
CA ASP A 329 17.38 0.79 -16.71
C ASP A 329 18.20 0.68 -17.99
N ASP A 330 18.30 1.78 -18.76
CA ASP A 330 19.00 1.81 -20.05
C ASP A 330 20.47 1.41 -19.91
N TYR A 331 21.13 1.83 -18.82
CA TYR A 331 22.49 1.43 -18.54
C TYR A 331 22.63 -0.09 -18.34
N ASP A 332 21.69 -0.72 -17.64
CA ASP A 332 21.70 -2.17 -17.45
C ASP A 332 21.44 -2.92 -18.73
N ILE A 333 20.58 -2.39 -19.61
CA ILE A 333 20.29 -2.93 -20.94
C ILE A 333 21.58 -2.92 -21.79
N GLU A 334 22.26 -1.78 -21.87
CA GLU A 334 23.51 -1.62 -22.61
C GLU A 334 24.61 -2.55 -22.05
N GLN A 335 24.79 -2.59 -20.73
CA GLN A 335 25.82 -3.44 -20.09
C GLN A 335 25.53 -4.95 -20.24
N ALA A 336 24.27 -5.33 -20.42
CA ALA A 336 23.88 -6.71 -20.72
C ALA A 336 24.07 -7.08 -22.20
N GLY A 337 24.37 -6.10 -23.06
CA GLY A 337 24.60 -6.30 -24.50
C GLY A 337 23.33 -6.43 -25.32
N TYR A 338 22.25 -5.83 -24.86
CA TYR A 338 21.01 -5.65 -25.64
C TYR A 338 21.09 -4.29 -26.39
N ASP A 339 20.52 -4.27 -27.60
CA ASP A 339 20.42 -3.06 -28.44
C ASP A 339 19.11 -2.28 -28.16
#